data_f30a9be84c457fccdab3d7ed4f73b515
#
_entry.id   f30a9be84c457fccdab3d7ed4f73b515
#
_cell.length_a   1.000
_cell.length_b   1.000
_cell.length_c   1.000
_cell.angle_alpha   90.00
_cell.angle_beta   90.00
_cell.angle_gamma   90.00
#
_symmetry.space_group_name_H-M   'P 1'
#
loop_
_entity.id
_entity.type
_entity.pdbx_description
1 polymer ?
#
loop_
_entity_poly.entity_id
_entity_poly.type
_entity_poly.pdbx_seq_one_letter_code
_entity_poly.pdbx_strand_id
1 'polypeptide(L)'
;MKKLLIIMLAMSAWQISAQSVYYKGSRIGEIESDGDVYINGSRVGQFESDGDVYKSGSRIGQIESDGDVYLSGSRVGQIESDGDVYKSGSRIGQVESDGDVYYNGSRIGEGKNIRADWLAGFFFFFFYQDKI
;
A
#
# COMPACT_ATOMS: atom_id res chain seq x y z
N MET A 1 -39.54 -0.63 -8.02
CA MET A 1 -38.76 0.56 -8.27
C MET A 1 -38.00 1.05 -7.05
N LYS A 2 -38.67 1.20 -5.92
CA LYS A 2 -38.01 1.67 -4.70
C LYS A 2 -36.97 0.68 -4.18
N LYS A 3 -37.20 -0.61 -4.34
CA LYS A 3 -36.25 -1.65 -3.90
C LYS A 3 -34.94 -1.63 -4.68
N LEU A 4 -35.01 -1.33 -5.97
CA LEU A 4 -33.84 -1.26 -6.83
C LEU A 4 -32.92 -0.11 -6.42
N LEU A 5 -33.51 1.01 -6.06
CA LEU A 5 -32.75 2.18 -5.63
C LEU A 5 -31.97 1.91 -4.33
N ILE A 6 -32.61 1.22 -3.38
CA ILE A 6 -31.98 0.87 -2.11
C ILE A 6 -30.79 -0.07 -2.30
N ILE A 7 -30.93 -1.05 -3.20
CA ILE A 7 -29.86 -1.99 -3.50
C ILE A 7 -28.65 -1.29 -4.09
N MET A 8 -28.87 -0.35 -4.99
CA MET A 8 -27.78 0.41 -5.61
C MET A 8 -27.03 1.26 -4.60
N LEU A 9 -27.73 1.88 -3.67
CA LEU A 9 -27.11 2.68 -2.60
C LEU A 9 -26.25 1.80 -1.69
N ALA A 10 -26.72 0.62 -1.33
CA ALA A 10 -25.99 -0.30 -0.48
C ALA A 10 -24.68 -0.75 -1.15
N MET A 11 -24.72 -1.02 -2.45
CA MET A 11 -23.54 -1.45 -3.18
C MET A 11 -22.50 -0.32 -3.27
N SER A 12 -22.94 0.91 -3.50
CA SER A 12 -22.04 2.05 -3.56
C SER A 12 -21.34 2.30 -2.22
N ALA A 13 -22.09 2.24 -1.15
CA ALA A 13 -21.53 2.44 0.19
C ALA A 13 -20.54 1.34 0.54
N TRP A 14 -20.81 0.12 0.08
CA TRP A 14 -19.97 -1.02 0.39
C TRP A 14 -18.61 -0.95 -0.30
N GLN A 15 -18.50 -0.34 -1.46
CA GLN A 15 -17.25 -0.23 -2.21
C GLN A 15 -16.28 0.81 -1.65
N ILE A 16 -16.75 1.80 -0.91
CA ILE A 16 -15.97 2.99 -0.57
C ILE A 16 -14.96 2.75 0.55
N SER A 17 -15.20 1.78 1.44
CA SER A 17 -14.39 1.65 2.65
C SER A 17 -13.30 0.60 2.58
N ALA A 18 -13.13 -0.12 1.45
CA ALA A 18 -12.40 -1.39 1.45
C ALA A 18 -10.88 -1.26 1.34
N GLN A 19 -10.32 -0.11 0.94
CA GLN A 19 -8.91 -0.01 0.54
C GLN A 19 -8.23 1.22 1.07
N SER A 20 -8.73 1.76 2.16
CA SER A 20 -8.17 2.94 2.80
C SER A 20 -6.90 2.62 3.55
N VAL A 21 -5.99 3.58 3.52
CA VAL A 21 -4.72 3.51 4.25
C VAL A 21 -4.75 4.53 5.37
N TYR A 22 -4.41 4.06 6.58
CA TYR A 22 -4.39 4.89 7.78
C TYR A 22 -2.97 5.01 8.31
N TYR A 23 -2.64 6.19 8.81
CA TYR A 23 -1.38 6.44 9.48
C TYR A 23 -1.68 7.16 10.79
N LYS A 24 -1.27 6.54 11.91
CA LYS A 24 -1.49 7.08 13.25
C LYS A 24 -2.95 7.48 13.47
N GLY A 25 -3.86 6.62 13.01
CA GLY A 25 -5.29 6.80 13.22
C GLY A 25 -6.01 7.68 12.22
N SER A 26 -5.30 8.34 11.30
CA SER A 26 -5.90 9.20 10.30
C SER A 26 -5.85 8.55 8.93
N ARG A 27 -6.94 8.67 8.18
CA ARG A 27 -6.98 8.20 6.81
C ARG A 27 -6.13 9.13 5.95
N ILE A 28 -5.09 8.57 5.33
CA ILE A 28 -4.16 9.37 4.53
C ILE A 28 -4.29 9.11 3.04
N GLY A 29 -4.91 8.01 2.65
CA GLY A 29 -5.00 7.70 1.24
C GLY A 29 -5.69 6.37 0.99
N GLU A 30 -5.44 5.85 -0.20
CA GLU A 30 -6.10 4.65 -0.68
C GLU A 30 -5.20 3.93 -1.67
N ILE A 31 -5.21 2.60 -1.62
CA ILE A 31 -4.59 1.77 -2.65
C ILE A 31 -5.69 0.88 -3.20
N GLU A 32 -6.07 1.09 -4.45
CA GLU A 32 -7.17 0.37 -5.07
C GLU A 32 -6.75 -1.02 -5.52
N SER A 33 -7.72 -1.88 -5.79
CA SER A 33 -7.44 -3.26 -6.19
C SER A 33 -6.67 -3.35 -7.52
N ASP A 34 -6.80 -2.34 -8.37
CA ASP A 34 -6.04 -2.25 -9.62
C ASP A 34 -4.65 -1.65 -9.43
N GLY A 35 -4.30 -1.27 -8.20
CA GLY A 35 -2.99 -0.72 -7.87
C GLY A 35 -2.88 0.78 -7.85
N ASP A 36 -3.93 1.52 -8.21
CA ASP A 36 -3.89 2.98 -8.17
C ASP A 36 -3.71 3.46 -6.73
N VAL A 37 -2.84 4.44 -6.54
CA VAL A 37 -2.49 4.99 -5.23
C VAL A 37 -2.96 6.43 -5.15
N TYR A 38 -3.75 6.73 -4.11
CA TYR A 38 -4.24 8.07 -3.83
C TYR A 38 -3.72 8.54 -2.48
N ILE A 39 -3.34 9.80 -2.39
CA ILE A 39 -3.00 10.46 -1.13
C ILE A 39 -3.79 11.76 -1.07
N ASN A 40 -4.57 11.94 0.00
CA ASN A 40 -5.41 13.12 0.20
C ASN A 40 -6.30 13.41 -1.01
N GLY A 41 -6.86 12.33 -1.59
CA GLY A 41 -7.81 12.46 -2.70
C GLY A 41 -7.20 12.63 -4.08
N SER A 42 -5.88 12.72 -4.19
CA SER A 42 -5.20 12.85 -5.49
C SER A 42 -4.48 11.58 -5.86
N ARG A 43 -4.60 11.17 -7.11
CA ARG A 43 -3.87 10.01 -7.60
C ARG A 43 -2.39 10.38 -7.75
N VAL A 44 -1.54 9.65 -7.03
CA VAL A 44 -0.11 9.94 -6.99
C VAL A 44 0.74 8.88 -7.68
N GLY A 45 0.20 7.70 -7.92
CA GLY A 45 0.98 6.65 -8.56
C GLY A 45 0.21 5.36 -8.72
N GLN A 46 0.95 4.29 -8.99
CA GLN A 46 0.35 2.99 -9.24
C GLN A 46 1.33 1.87 -8.93
N PHE A 47 0.80 0.81 -8.35
CA PHE A 47 1.47 -0.49 -8.27
C PHE A 47 0.90 -1.37 -9.36
N GLU A 48 1.74 -1.94 -10.21
CA GLU A 48 1.26 -2.86 -11.23
C GLU A 48 1.41 -4.32 -10.77
N SER A 49 0.59 -5.18 -11.34
CA SER A 49 0.59 -6.59 -10.96
C SER A 49 1.89 -7.31 -11.33
N ASP A 50 2.64 -6.77 -12.29
CA ASP A 50 3.95 -7.31 -12.68
C ASP A 50 5.09 -6.83 -11.77
N GLY A 51 4.78 -5.97 -10.79
CA GLY A 51 5.75 -5.47 -9.83
C GLY A 51 6.25 -4.05 -10.09
N ASP A 52 5.98 -3.48 -11.25
CA ASP A 52 6.42 -2.12 -11.55
C ASP A 52 5.68 -1.12 -10.68
N VAL A 53 6.40 -0.07 -10.25
CA VAL A 53 5.84 1.01 -9.43
C VAL A 53 6.01 2.32 -10.15
N TYR A 54 4.91 3.04 -10.32
CA TYR A 54 4.89 4.35 -10.98
C TYR A 54 4.53 5.44 -10.00
N LYS A 55 5.14 6.59 -10.17
CA LYS A 55 4.84 7.80 -9.40
C LYS A 55 4.87 8.98 -10.34
N SER A 56 3.78 9.78 -10.34
CA SER A 56 3.66 10.94 -11.22
C SER A 56 3.92 10.58 -12.68
N GLY A 57 3.44 9.41 -13.11
CA GLY A 57 3.54 8.98 -14.50
C GLY A 57 4.86 8.33 -14.89
N SER A 58 5.85 8.30 -13.99
CA SER A 58 7.16 7.70 -14.27
C SER A 58 7.37 6.43 -13.48
N ARG A 59 7.99 5.45 -14.11
CA ARG A 59 8.38 4.23 -13.42
C ARG A 59 9.54 4.55 -12.49
N ILE A 60 9.35 4.35 -11.17
CA ILE A 60 10.37 4.68 -10.18
C ILE A 60 11.02 3.46 -9.55
N GLY A 61 10.40 2.30 -9.67
CA GLY A 61 10.94 1.12 -9.03
C GLY A 61 10.15 -0.13 -9.33
N GLN A 62 10.44 -1.16 -8.54
CA GLN A 62 9.85 -2.48 -8.77
C GLN A 62 9.86 -3.28 -7.47
N ILE A 63 8.80 -4.04 -7.26
CA ILE A 63 8.74 -5.08 -6.23
C ILE A 63 8.69 -6.41 -6.98
N GLU A 64 9.75 -7.20 -6.88
CA GLU A 64 9.82 -8.46 -7.61
C GLU A 64 9.03 -9.55 -6.90
N SER A 65 8.74 -10.62 -7.61
CA SER A 65 7.93 -11.71 -7.06
C SER A 65 8.60 -12.42 -5.89
N ASP A 66 9.92 -12.34 -5.78
CA ASP A 66 10.67 -12.89 -4.65
C ASP A 66 10.78 -11.93 -3.48
N GLY A 67 10.22 -10.73 -3.60
CA GLY A 67 10.20 -9.73 -2.55
C GLY A 67 11.28 -8.68 -2.62
N ASP A 68 12.22 -8.79 -3.55
CA ASP A 68 13.26 -7.78 -3.71
C ASP A 68 12.64 -6.46 -4.18
N VAL A 69 13.09 -5.35 -3.58
CA VAL A 69 12.59 -4.02 -3.89
C VAL A 69 13.69 -3.21 -4.54
N TYR A 70 13.38 -2.66 -5.71
CA TYR A 70 14.29 -1.81 -6.47
C TYR A 70 13.75 -0.39 -6.54
N LEU A 71 14.65 0.58 -6.43
CA LEU A 71 14.34 1.98 -6.59
C LEU A 71 15.39 2.58 -7.50
N SER A 72 14.96 3.17 -8.61
CA SER A 72 15.87 3.77 -9.61
C SER A 72 16.98 2.80 -10.04
N GLY A 73 16.61 1.54 -10.21
CA GLY A 73 17.52 0.51 -10.70
C GLY A 73 18.42 -0.15 -9.65
N SER A 74 18.38 0.31 -8.41
CA SER A 74 19.18 -0.25 -7.33
C SER A 74 18.30 -1.02 -6.34
N ARG A 75 18.79 -2.17 -5.90
CA ARG A 75 18.09 -2.94 -4.88
C ARG A 75 18.23 -2.21 -3.54
N VAL A 76 17.10 -1.86 -2.94
CA VAL A 76 17.09 -1.07 -1.70
C VAL A 76 16.55 -1.85 -0.51
N GLY A 77 15.92 -2.99 -0.73
CA GLY A 77 15.39 -3.77 0.38
C GLY A 77 14.64 -4.99 -0.07
N GLN A 78 13.86 -5.53 0.85
CA GLN A 78 13.11 -6.75 0.63
C GLN A 78 11.83 -6.75 1.46
N ILE A 79 10.76 -7.25 0.86
CA ILE A 79 9.49 -7.51 1.55
C ILE A 79 9.27 -9.00 1.51
N GLU A 80 9.34 -9.66 2.66
CA GLU A 80 9.22 -11.11 2.72
C GLU A 80 7.77 -11.55 2.70
N SER A 81 7.54 -12.81 2.34
CA SER A 81 6.19 -13.34 2.23
C SER A 81 5.43 -13.36 3.56
N ASP A 82 6.15 -13.36 4.68
CA ASP A 82 5.55 -13.29 6.01
C ASP A 82 5.25 -11.85 6.46
N GLY A 83 5.58 -10.86 5.63
CA GLY A 83 5.33 -9.46 5.91
C GLY A 83 6.50 -8.70 6.50
N ASP A 84 7.60 -9.34 6.78
CA ASP A 84 8.80 -8.65 7.29
C ASP A 84 9.39 -7.77 6.20
N VAL A 85 9.81 -6.58 6.59
CA VAL A 85 10.37 -5.58 5.68
C VAL A 85 11.81 -5.29 6.07
N TYR A 86 12.72 -5.45 5.11
CA TYR A 86 14.15 -5.20 5.28
C TYR A 86 14.57 -4.04 4.41
N LYS A 87 15.46 -3.22 4.94
CA LYS A 87 16.04 -2.11 4.20
C LYS A 87 17.53 -2.05 4.57
N SER A 88 18.39 -2.04 3.53
CA SER A 88 19.83 -2.04 3.72
C SER A 88 20.30 -3.18 4.66
N GLY A 89 19.69 -4.34 4.51
CA GLY A 89 20.05 -5.52 5.28
C GLY A 89 19.50 -5.63 6.68
N SER A 90 18.77 -4.61 7.15
CA SER A 90 18.20 -4.60 8.50
C SER A 90 16.68 -4.70 8.43
N ARG A 91 16.09 -5.49 9.33
CA ARG A 91 14.64 -5.55 9.45
C ARG A 91 14.16 -4.25 10.08
N ILE A 92 13.32 -3.52 9.36
CA ILE A 92 12.83 -2.23 9.83
C ILE A 92 11.35 -2.25 10.19
N GLY A 93 10.60 -3.20 9.67
CA GLY A 93 9.16 -3.17 9.91
C GLY A 93 8.48 -4.46 9.52
N GLN A 94 7.16 -4.42 9.57
CA GLN A 94 6.33 -5.57 9.26
C GLN A 94 4.94 -5.12 8.84
N VAL A 95 4.38 -5.82 7.87
CA VAL A 95 2.96 -5.70 7.52
C VAL A 95 2.30 -7.03 7.86
N GLU A 96 1.36 -7.00 8.80
CA GLU A 96 0.69 -8.21 9.25
C GLU A 96 -0.45 -8.60 8.30
N SER A 97 -0.88 -9.85 8.38
CA SER A 97 -1.93 -10.36 7.51
C SER A 97 -3.27 -9.65 7.69
N ASP A 98 -3.50 -9.02 8.83
CA ASP A 98 -4.71 -8.22 9.09
C ASP A 98 -4.59 -6.78 8.59
N GLY A 99 -3.44 -6.40 8.03
CA GLY A 99 -3.21 -5.06 7.50
C GLY A 99 -2.52 -4.09 8.43
N ASP A 100 -2.19 -4.50 9.64
CA ASP A 100 -1.46 -3.63 10.57
C ASP A 100 -0.02 -3.46 10.10
N VAL A 101 0.49 -2.22 10.21
CA VAL A 101 1.84 -1.86 9.77
C VAL A 101 2.65 -1.43 10.98
N TYR A 102 3.81 -2.07 11.16
CA TYR A 102 4.73 -1.80 12.24
C TYR A 102 6.05 -1.26 11.71
N TYR A 103 6.61 -0.30 12.43
CA TYR A 103 7.92 0.27 12.15
C TYR A 103 8.71 0.31 13.45
N ASN A 104 9.88 -0.34 13.46
CA ASN A 104 10.75 -0.43 14.65
C ASN A 104 9.98 -0.89 15.87
N GLY A 105 9.08 -1.86 15.69
CA GLY A 105 8.32 -2.46 16.79
C GLY A 105 7.07 -1.73 17.21
N SER A 106 6.79 -0.56 16.63
CA SER A 106 5.59 0.21 16.96
C SER A 106 4.59 0.19 15.80
N ARG A 107 3.33 0.03 16.13
CA ARG A 107 2.28 0.10 15.13
C ARG A 107 2.11 1.53 14.64
N ILE A 108 2.28 1.74 13.35
CA ILE A 108 2.21 3.10 12.79
C ILE A 108 0.99 3.31 11.89
N GLY A 109 0.41 2.25 11.38
CA GLY A 109 -0.68 2.41 10.43
C GLY A 109 -1.40 1.12 10.12
N GLU A 110 -2.27 1.20 9.14
CA GLU A 110 -3.14 0.10 8.77
C GLU A 110 -3.67 0.27 7.36
N GLY A 111 -3.83 -0.86 6.65
CA GLY A 111 -4.58 -0.91 5.41
C GLY A 111 -5.29 -2.23 5.32
N LYS A 112 -6.58 -2.23 4.93
CA LYS A 112 -7.37 -3.46 4.85
C LYS A 112 -7.74 -3.77 3.41
N ASN A 113 -7.73 -5.06 3.08
CA ASN A 113 -8.04 -5.54 1.73
C ASN A 113 -7.07 -5.00 0.68
N ILE A 114 -5.81 -4.80 1.10
CA ILE A 114 -4.73 -4.34 0.25
C ILE A 114 -3.65 -5.41 0.26
N ARG A 115 -3.04 -5.68 -0.88
CA ARG A 115 -1.90 -6.60 -0.94
C ARG A 115 -0.82 -6.13 0.04
N ALA A 116 -0.30 -7.07 0.81
CA ALA A 116 0.69 -6.74 1.84
C ALA A 116 1.96 -6.13 1.25
N ASP A 117 2.41 -6.61 0.11
CA ASP A 117 3.61 -6.07 -0.55
C ASP A 117 3.39 -4.65 -1.06
N TRP A 118 2.19 -4.32 -1.55
CA TRP A 118 1.87 -2.95 -1.95
C TRP A 118 1.81 -2.03 -0.73
N LEU A 119 1.21 -2.49 0.35
CA LEU A 119 1.12 -1.70 1.58
C LEU A 119 2.51 -1.44 2.16
N ALA A 120 3.38 -2.44 2.16
CA ALA A 120 4.77 -2.27 2.59
C ALA A 120 5.52 -1.33 1.66
N GLY A 121 5.34 -1.46 0.36
CA GLY A 121 5.94 -0.55 -0.62
C GLY A 121 5.51 0.88 -0.40
N PHE A 122 4.23 1.07 -0.12
CA PHE A 122 3.68 2.40 0.14
C PHE A 122 4.36 3.05 1.34
N PHE A 123 4.40 2.37 2.48
CA PHE A 123 4.90 2.96 3.71
C PHE A 123 6.42 3.09 3.74
N PHE A 124 7.14 2.11 3.21
CA PHE A 124 8.58 2.01 3.50
C PHE A 124 9.48 2.40 2.34
N PHE A 125 8.98 2.44 1.09
CA PHE A 125 9.88 2.59 -0.05
C PHE A 125 9.48 3.69 -1.05
N PHE A 126 8.19 3.91 -1.32
CA PHE A 126 7.82 4.67 -2.49
C PHE A 126 7.00 5.93 -2.24
N PHE A 127 6.11 5.94 -1.27
CA PHE A 127 5.14 7.02 -1.15
C PHE A 127 5.14 7.73 0.19
N TYR A 128 5.45 7.05 1.27
CA TYR A 128 5.28 7.61 2.60
C TYR A 128 6.51 7.46 3.50
N GLN A 129 7.62 6.99 2.97
CA GLN A 129 8.83 6.69 3.75
C GLN A 129 9.41 7.92 4.44
N ASP A 130 9.19 9.10 3.89
CA ASP A 130 9.74 10.33 4.47
C ASP A 130 8.91 10.87 5.63
N LYS A 131 7.78 10.26 5.92
CA LYS A 131 6.87 10.72 6.97
C LYS A 131 6.81 9.82 8.19
N ILE A 132 7.43 8.65 8.11
CA ILE A 132 7.41 7.69 9.22
C ILE A 132 8.63 7.79 10.09
#